data_b6f234834c5e3bd90a9d498bc5a9b79a
#
_entry.id   b6f234834c5e3bd90a9d498bc5a9b79a
#
_cell.length_a   1.000
_cell.length_b   1.000
_cell.length_c   1.000
_cell.angle_alpha   90.00
_cell.angle_beta   90.00
_cell.angle_gamma   90.00
#
_symmetry.space_group_name_H-M   'P 1'
#
loop_
_entity.id
_entity.type
_entity.pdbx_description
1 polymer ?
#
loop_
_entity_poly.entity_id
_entity_poly.type
_entity_poly.pdbx_seq_one_letter_code
_entity_poly.pdbx_strand_id
1 'polypeptide(L)'
;MSGSKESLYERLRGATRPLHDELEGAVRIGERLESPASYASHLVQLWQLHTSAEMGLQALDFRPLGFVYPSPYRAALLEADLDFLGISAARLQALPLPLAPTLPSLAAGLGCIYVVEGSAKGARAILPDIKSALGFASEGGAAFFSGRGQEGKLLWRAFLAAIEHIPPGSEDADQAVDAAQATFAMFRAGLLEPAPEHLTSVDASKAARPLTRPLHPIRP
;
A
#
# COMPACT_ATOMS: atom_id res chain seq x y z
N MET A 1 -20.52 -35.41 -8.01
CA MET A 1 -20.64 -34.10 -7.35
C MET A 1 -19.25 -33.45 -7.47
N SER A 2 -19.08 -32.61 -8.48
CA SER A 2 -17.82 -31.87 -8.69
C SER A 2 -17.80 -30.72 -7.71
N GLY A 3 -17.16 -30.90 -6.56
CA GLY A 3 -16.83 -29.77 -5.68
C GLY A 3 -15.88 -28.88 -6.46
N SER A 4 -16.30 -27.66 -6.77
CA SER A 4 -15.41 -26.62 -7.28
C SER A 4 -14.24 -26.48 -6.30
N LYS A 5 -13.03 -26.87 -6.75
CA LYS A 5 -11.84 -26.66 -5.91
C LYS A 5 -11.69 -25.15 -5.70
N GLU A 6 -11.63 -24.75 -4.45
CA GLU A 6 -11.39 -23.36 -4.04
C GLU A 6 -10.13 -22.83 -4.75
N SER A 7 -10.22 -21.69 -5.43
CA SER A 7 -9.08 -21.07 -6.14
C SER A 7 -8.04 -20.52 -5.15
N LEU A 8 -6.81 -20.30 -5.60
CA LEU A 8 -5.79 -19.63 -4.75
C LEU A 8 -6.28 -18.24 -4.30
N TYR A 9 -7.00 -17.51 -5.15
CA TYR A 9 -7.57 -16.21 -4.78
C TYR A 9 -8.56 -16.32 -3.60
N GLU A 10 -9.43 -17.32 -3.63
CA GLU A 10 -10.38 -17.58 -2.53
C GLU A 10 -9.67 -17.98 -1.25
N ARG A 11 -8.62 -18.83 -1.35
CA ARG A 11 -7.77 -19.18 -0.21
C ARG A 11 -7.08 -17.95 0.41
N LEU A 12 -6.44 -17.12 -0.41
CA LEU A 12 -5.80 -15.86 0.04
C LEU A 12 -6.83 -14.97 0.74
N ARG A 13 -8.00 -14.79 0.13
CA ARG A 13 -9.08 -13.97 0.69
C ARG A 13 -9.59 -14.55 2.03
N GLY A 14 -9.83 -15.86 2.08
CA GLY A 14 -10.31 -16.53 3.31
C GLY A 14 -9.31 -16.43 4.44
N ALA A 15 -8.02 -16.69 4.15
CA ALA A 15 -6.96 -16.68 5.15
C ALA A 15 -6.63 -15.28 5.70
N THR A 16 -6.83 -14.22 4.90
CA THR A 16 -6.48 -12.84 5.28
C THR A 16 -7.67 -12.02 5.78
N ARG A 17 -8.90 -12.44 5.51
CA ARG A 17 -10.10 -11.68 5.91
C ARG A 17 -10.17 -11.37 7.42
N PRO A 18 -9.94 -12.32 8.34
CA PRO A 18 -9.96 -12.01 9.78
C PRO A 18 -8.93 -10.95 10.17
N LEU A 19 -7.72 -11.01 9.56
CA LEU A 19 -6.64 -10.05 9.79
C LEU A 19 -6.99 -8.66 9.27
N HIS A 20 -7.67 -8.60 8.12
CA HIS A 20 -8.16 -7.37 7.52
C HIS A 20 -9.21 -6.71 8.39
N ASP A 21 -10.23 -7.47 8.83
CA ASP A 21 -11.32 -6.97 9.66
C ASP A 21 -10.78 -6.47 11.03
N GLU A 22 -9.80 -7.19 11.63
CA GLU A 22 -9.12 -6.76 12.84
C GLU A 22 -8.34 -5.45 12.63
N LEU A 23 -7.59 -5.34 11.52
CA LEU A 23 -6.79 -4.15 11.22
C LEU A 23 -7.66 -2.92 10.97
N GLU A 24 -8.74 -3.06 10.19
CA GLU A 24 -9.70 -1.97 9.95
C GLU A 24 -10.36 -1.48 11.25
N GLY A 25 -10.71 -2.41 12.15
CA GLY A 25 -11.27 -2.07 13.45
C GLY A 25 -10.28 -1.38 14.39
N ALA A 26 -9.00 -1.70 14.27
CA ALA A 26 -7.94 -1.18 15.14
C ALA A 26 -7.34 0.14 14.64
N VAL A 27 -7.25 0.34 13.32
CA VAL A 27 -6.79 1.59 12.71
C VAL A 27 -7.95 2.58 12.67
N ARG A 28 -8.00 3.47 13.66
CA ARG A 28 -9.01 4.54 13.75
C ARG A 28 -8.68 5.64 12.74
N ILE A 29 -9.09 5.46 11.51
CA ILE A 29 -8.74 6.40 10.44
C ILE A 29 -9.16 7.84 10.75
N GLY A 30 -10.28 8.06 11.43
CA GLY A 30 -10.72 9.39 11.86
C GLY A 30 -9.66 10.11 12.68
N GLU A 31 -9.04 9.44 13.66
CA GLU A 31 -7.96 10.02 14.48
C GLU A 31 -6.72 10.38 13.64
N ARG A 32 -6.45 9.62 12.56
CA ARG A 32 -5.36 9.89 11.62
C ARG A 32 -5.62 11.11 10.73
N LEU A 33 -6.86 11.54 10.61
CA LEU A 33 -7.28 12.69 9.81
C LEU A 33 -7.59 13.95 10.64
N GLU A 34 -7.37 13.96 11.96
CA GLU A 34 -7.62 15.12 12.83
C GLU A 34 -6.73 16.34 12.52
N SER A 35 -5.54 16.09 11.98
CA SER A 35 -4.61 17.16 11.60
C SER A 35 -3.66 16.71 10.48
N PRO A 36 -3.05 17.66 9.73
CA PRO A 36 -1.98 17.36 8.80
C PRO A 36 -0.81 16.59 9.45
N ALA A 37 -0.51 16.83 10.72
CA ALA A 37 0.55 16.16 11.46
C ALA A 37 0.19 14.69 11.75
N SER A 38 -1.02 14.41 12.24
CA SER A 38 -1.51 13.04 12.47
C SER A 38 -1.53 12.25 11.17
N TYR A 39 -1.98 12.90 10.08
CA TYR A 39 -2.01 12.30 8.75
C TYR A 39 -0.60 11.99 8.23
N ALA A 40 0.34 12.95 8.34
CA ALA A 40 1.74 12.73 7.95
C ALA A 40 2.38 11.57 8.72
N SER A 41 2.12 11.48 10.03
CA SER A 41 2.58 10.37 10.86
C SER A 41 2.04 9.02 10.36
N HIS A 42 0.78 8.96 9.96
CA HIS A 42 0.18 7.77 9.36
C HIS A 42 0.81 7.43 8.01
N LEU A 43 1.05 8.42 7.15
CA LEU A 43 1.73 8.22 5.86
C LEU A 43 3.16 7.70 6.04
N VAL A 44 3.89 8.17 7.07
CA VAL A 44 5.22 7.66 7.40
C VAL A 44 5.18 6.19 7.78
N GLN A 45 4.24 5.76 8.63
CA GLN A 45 4.06 4.36 8.98
C GLN A 45 3.76 3.51 7.73
N LEU A 46 2.84 3.98 6.87
CA LEU A 46 2.55 3.31 5.60
C LEU A 46 3.77 3.25 4.69
N TRP A 47 4.58 4.32 4.62
CA TRP A 47 5.80 4.36 3.81
C TRP A 47 6.82 3.33 4.28
N GLN A 48 7.08 3.22 5.59
CA GLN A 48 7.99 2.22 6.15
C GLN A 48 7.54 0.79 5.80
N LEU A 49 6.24 0.49 5.92
CA LEU A 49 5.67 -0.83 5.66
C LEU A 49 5.71 -1.19 4.17
N HIS A 50 5.30 -0.26 3.30
CA HIS A 50 5.34 -0.48 1.86
C HIS A 50 6.77 -0.58 1.33
N THR A 51 7.68 0.28 1.80
CA THR A 51 9.10 0.21 1.42
C THR A 51 9.70 -1.14 1.79
N SER A 52 9.45 -1.61 3.01
CA SER A 52 9.94 -2.91 3.47
C SER A 52 9.40 -4.07 2.62
N ALA A 53 8.09 -4.10 2.35
CA ALA A 53 7.48 -5.13 1.51
C ALA A 53 8.02 -5.09 0.06
N GLU A 54 8.14 -3.90 -0.53
CA GLU A 54 8.61 -3.71 -1.90
C GLU A 54 10.10 -4.08 -2.06
N MET A 55 10.93 -3.84 -1.05
CA MET A 55 12.32 -4.32 -1.05
C MET A 55 12.40 -5.85 -1.15
N GLY A 56 11.54 -6.57 -0.43
CA GLY A 56 11.44 -8.03 -0.56
C GLY A 56 11.01 -8.47 -1.96
N LEU A 57 10.04 -7.76 -2.55
CA LEU A 57 9.53 -8.04 -3.89
C LEU A 57 10.55 -7.74 -5.00
N GLN A 58 11.43 -6.75 -4.83
CA GLN A 58 12.50 -6.41 -5.78
C GLN A 58 13.49 -7.56 -6.01
N ALA A 59 13.66 -8.44 -5.04
CA ALA A 59 14.56 -9.58 -5.16
C ALA A 59 13.98 -10.69 -6.06
N LEU A 60 12.71 -10.58 -6.47
CA LEU A 60 11.99 -11.60 -7.23
C LEU A 60 11.75 -11.16 -8.68
N ASP A 61 11.97 -12.09 -9.61
CA ASP A 61 11.67 -11.88 -11.03
C ASP A 61 10.34 -12.54 -11.41
N PHE A 62 9.29 -11.74 -11.57
CA PHE A 62 7.96 -12.20 -11.93
C PHE A 62 7.74 -12.41 -13.44
N ARG A 63 8.73 -12.16 -14.31
CA ARG A 63 8.59 -12.37 -15.75
C ARG A 63 8.17 -13.80 -16.13
N PRO A 64 8.62 -14.87 -15.44
CA PRO A 64 8.11 -16.21 -15.70
C PRO A 64 6.62 -16.38 -15.49
N LEU A 65 6.00 -15.50 -14.70
CA LEU A 65 4.55 -15.46 -14.43
C LEU A 65 3.80 -14.44 -15.32
N GLY A 66 4.47 -13.91 -16.34
CA GLY A 66 3.86 -13.04 -17.35
C GLY A 66 3.74 -11.58 -16.96
N PHE A 67 4.37 -11.10 -15.88
CA PHE A 67 4.36 -9.68 -15.52
C PHE A 67 5.65 -9.22 -14.83
N VAL A 68 5.78 -7.90 -14.66
CA VAL A 68 6.84 -7.27 -13.88
C VAL A 68 6.17 -6.48 -12.76
N TYR A 69 6.60 -6.70 -11.51
CA TYR A 69 6.17 -5.86 -10.41
C TYR A 69 7.05 -4.59 -10.38
N PRO A 70 6.47 -3.40 -10.62
CA PRO A 70 7.24 -2.17 -10.61
C PRO A 70 7.56 -1.77 -9.16
N SER A 71 8.84 -1.65 -8.84
CA SER A 71 9.27 -1.23 -7.50
C SER A 71 10.31 -0.10 -7.63
N PRO A 72 10.23 0.98 -6.84
CA PRO A 72 9.17 1.26 -5.86
C PRO A 72 7.84 1.63 -6.52
N TYR A 73 6.74 1.13 -6.02
CA TYR A 73 5.42 1.34 -6.61
C TYR A 73 4.47 2.11 -5.69
N ARG A 74 4.13 1.53 -4.54
CA ARG A 74 3.28 2.17 -3.53
C ARG A 74 4.07 3.16 -2.68
N ALA A 75 5.31 2.80 -2.32
CA ALA A 75 6.20 3.66 -1.55
C ALA A 75 6.48 5.00 -2.27
N ALA A 76 6.62 5.00 -3.60
CA ALA A 76 6.82 6.23 -4.38
C ALA A 76 5.63 7.20 -4.29
N LEU A 77 4.40 6.71 -4.19
CA LEU A 77 3.21 7.56 -4.00
C LEU A 77 3.20 8.18 -2.59
N LEU A 78 3.61 7.41 -1.58
CA LEU A 78 3.75 7.88 -0.21
C LEU A 78 4.86 8.92 -0.08
N GLU A 79 5.99 8.73 -0.76
CA GLU A 79 7.08 9.72 -0.83
C GLU A 79 6.60 11.05 -1.42
N ALA A 80 5.81 11.00 -2.50
CA ALA A 80 5.25 12.20 -3.11
C ALA A 80 4.28 12.95 -2.16
N ASP A 81 3.43 12.21 -1.45
CA ASP A 81 2.53 12.80 -0.45
C ASP A 81 3.29 13.38 0.74
N LEU A 82 4.32 12.70 1.22
CA LEU A 82 5.16 13.15 2.34
C LEU A 82 6.02 14.36 1.96
N ASP A 83 6.55 14.41 0.73
CA ASP A 83 7.26 15.59 0.22
C ASP A 83 6.32 16.81 0.14
N PHE A 84 5.09 16.62 -0.33
CA PHE A 84 4.06 17.66 -0.32
C PHE A 84 3.82 18.21 1.11
N LEU A 85 3.85 17.33 2.11
CA LEU A 85 3.71 17.70 3.53
C LEU A 85 5.01 18.24 4.16
N GLY A 86 6.10 18.37 3.40
CA GLY A 86 7.37 18.92 3.84
C GLY A 86 8.31 17.91 4.52
N ILE A 87 8.04 16.63 4.40
CA ILE A 87 8.91 15.54 4.88
C ILE A 87 9.79 15.07 3.72
N SER A 88 11.08 15.39 3.76
CA SER A 88 12.03 15.09 2.69
C SER A 88 12.40 13.60 2.63
N ALA A 89 12.80 13.13 1.45
CA ALA A 89 13.31 11.78 1.25
C ALA A 89 14.50 11.44 2.18
N ALA A 90 15.39 12.41 2.44
CA ALA A 90 16.51 12.19 3.36
C ALA A 90 16.05 11.90 4.81
N ARG A 91 14.95 12.51 5.26
CA ARG A 91 14.37 12.21 6.58
C ARG A 91 13.75 10.82 6.60
N LEU A 92 13.08 10.42 5.52
CA LEU A 92 12.49 9.08 5.39
C LEU A 92 13.56 7.99 5.40
N GLN A 93 14.62 8.18 4.62
CA GLN A 93 15.74 7.22 4.53
C GLN A 93 16.50 7.03 5.86
N ALA A 94 16.42 7.97 6.79
CA ALA A 94 17.00 7.85 8.12
C ALA A 94 16.15 7.01 9.09
N LEU A 95 14.91 6.63 8.71
CA LEU A 95 14.03 5.86 9.56
C LEU A 95 14.35 4.36 9.51
N PRO A 96 14.21 3.65 10.64
CA PRO A 96 14.29 2.20 10.62
C PRO A 96 13.13 1.62 9.81
N LEU A 97 13.41 0.58 9.04
CA LEU A 97 12.36 -0.17 8.35
C LEU A 97 12.00 -1.42 9.16
N PRO A 98 10.72 -1.82 9.20
CA PRO A 98 10.32 -3.08 9.78
C PRO A 98 10.94 -4.24 9.00
N LEU A 99 11.10 -5.39 9.65
CA LEU A 99 11.59 -6.59 8.97
C LEU A 99 10.58 -7.01 7.90
N ALA A 100 11.05 -7.10 6.66
CA ALA A 100 10.24 -7.58 5.54
C ALA A 100 9.82 -9.05 5.75
N PRO A 101 8.65 -9.47 5.26
CA PRO A 101 8.29 -10.87 5.25
C PRO A 101 9.28 -11.66 4.39
N THR A 102 9.59 -12.88 4.80
CA THR A 102 10.44 -13.78 4.01
C THR A 102 9.68 -14.22 2.76
N LEU A 103 10.27 -13.99 1.58
CA LEU A 103 9.69 -14.34 0.28
C LEU A 103 10.59 -15.33 -0.45
N PRO A 104 10.55 -16.64 -0.09
CA PRO A 104 11.47 -17.65 -0.63
C PRO A 104 11.18 -18.05 -2.07
N SER A 105 10.01 -17.69 -2.61
CA SER A 105 9.57 -18.08 -3.94
C SER A 105 8.71 -17.01 -4.60
N LEU A 106 8.46 -17.17 -5.91
CA LEU A 106 7.51 -16.29 -6.63
C LEU A 106 6.09 -16.40 -6.06
N ALA A 107 5.69 -17.59 -5.62
CA ALA A 107 4.40 -17.79 -4.99
C ALA A 107 4.27 -17.00 -3.68
N ALA A 108 5.29 -17.02 -2.82
CA ALA A 108 5.34 -16.16 -1.63
C ALA A 108 5.30 -14.68 -2.00
N GLY A 109 6.01 -14.27 -3.06
CA GLY A 109 5.93 -12.90 -3.60
C GLY A 109 4.51 -12.52 -4.04
N LEU A 110 3.77 -13.42 -4.67
CA LEU A 110 2.36 -13.19 -5.03
C LEU A 110 1.48 -13.02 -3.79
N GLY A 111 1.73 -13.75 -2.70
CA GLY A 111 1.05 -13.55 -1.43
C GLY A 111 1.28 -12.15 -0.85
N CYS A 112 2.52 -11.65 -0.92
CA CYS A 112 2.86 -10.29 -0.52
C CYS A 112 2.16 -9.25 -1.42
N ILE A 113 2.21 -9.40 -2.75
CA ILE A 113 1.53 -8.51 -3.71
C ILE A 113 0.02 -8.46 -3.45
N TYR A 114 -0.60 -9.61 -3.14
CA TYR A 114 -2.02 -9.66 -2.79
C TYR A 114 -2.39 -8.67 -1.69
N VAL A 115 -1.58 -8.56 -0.65
CA VAL A 115 -1.82 -7.64 0.48
C VAL A 115 -1.52 -6.20 0.09
N VAL A 116 -0.34 -5.95 -0.48
CA VAL A 116 0.15 -4.61 -0.83
C VAL A 116 -0.77 -3.93 -1.84
N GLU A 117 -1.23 -4.66 -2.88
CA GLU A 117 -2.08 -4.11 -3.94
C GLU A 117 -3.58 -4.29 -3.68
N GLY A 118 -3.96 -5.33 -2.94
CA GLY A 118 -5.37 -5.62 -2.61
C GLY A 118 -6.02 -4.52 -1.77
N SER A 119 -5.25 -3.85 -0.92
CA SER A 119 -5.70 -2.72 -0.09
C SER A 119 -6.10 -1.47 -0.87
N ALA A 120 -5.72 -1.35 -2.15
CA ALA A 120 -5.95 -0.14 -2.96
C ALA A 120 -7.44 0.25 -3.11
N LYS A 121 -8.35 -0.73 -3.09
CA LYS A 121 -9.81 -0.45 -3.15
C LYS A 121 -10.30 0.19 -1.85
N GLY A 122 -9.91 -0.36 -0.71
CA GLY A 122 -10.24 0.20 0.62
C GLY A 122 -9.62 1.58 0.80
N ALA A 123 -8.36 1.74 0.43
CA ALA A 123 -7.66 3.02 0.48
C ALA A 123 -8.42 4.13 -0.28
N ARG A 124 -8.93 3.84 -1.47
CA ARG A 124 -9.69 4.83 -2.26
C ARG A 124 -11.00 5.27 -1.60
N ALA A 125 -11.61 4.44 -0.76
CA ALA A 125 -12.84 4.80 -0.04
C ALA A 125 -12.61 5.92 0.99
N ILE A 126 -11.37 6.13 1.43
CA ILE A 126 -10.99 7.15 2.43
C ILE A 126 -10.78 8.55 1.79
N LEU A 127 -10.63 8.65 0.46
CA LEU A 127 -10.38 9.92 -0.23
C LEU A 127 -11.38 11.04 0.09
N PRO A 128 -12.70 10.79 0.13
CA PRO A 128 -13.67 11.83 0.50
C PRO A 128 -13.41 12.40 1.90
N ASP A 129 -13.03 11.55 2.85
CA ASP A 129 -12.75 11.94 4.22
C ASP A 129 -11.45 12.77 4.31
N ILE A 130 -10.39 12.36 3.60
CA ILE A 130 -9.14 13.12 3.50
C ILE A 130 -9.40 14.51 2.91
N LYS A 131 -10.19 14.58 1.83
CA LYS A 131 -10.55 15.84 1.19
C LYS A 131 -11.38 16.74 2.11
N SER A 132 -12.34 16.16 2.83
CA SER A 132 -13.20 16.89 3.76
C SER A 132 -12.46 17.39 4.98
N ALA A 133 -11.60 16.58 5.58
CA ALA A 133 -10.90 16.89 6.82
C ALA A 133 -9.67 17.78 6.58
N LEU A 134 -8.90 17.53 5.50
CA LEU A 134 -7.58 18.13 5.31
C LEU A 134 -7.45 18.94 4.01
N GLY A 135 -8.42 18.88 3.10
CA GLY A 135 -8.39 19.54 1.80
C GLY A 135 -7.42 18.93 0.79
N PHE A 136 -6.84 17.75 1.06
CA PHE A 136 -5.86 17.10 0.19
C PHE A 136 -6.54 16.33 -0.95
N ALA A 137 -5.82 16.18 -2.07
CA ALA A 137 -6.27 15.51 -3.29
C ALA A 137 -5.12 14.73 -3.94
N SER A 138 -5.42 14.06 -5.05
CA SER A 138 -4.44 13.26 -5.82
C SER A 138 -3.19 14.05 -6.25
N GLU A 139 -3.35 15.34 -6.51
CA GLU A 139 -2.29 16.24 -6.96
C GLU A 139 -1.49 16.85 -5.79
N GLY A 140 -1.91 16.57 -4.54
CA GLY A 140 -1.25 17.10 -3.35
C GLY A 140 -1.73 16.42 -2.08
N GLY A 141 -0.91 15.55 -1.52
CA GLY A 141 -1.07 14.93 -0.21
C GLY A 141 -1.97 13.70 -0.16
N ALA A 142 -2.58 13.24 -1.27
CA ALA A 142 -3.41 12.04 -1.29
C ALA A 142 -3.21 11.16 -2.54
N ALA A 143 -2.02 11.19 -3.13
CA ALA A 143 -1.66 10.38 -4.29
C ALA A 143 -1.72 8.87 -3.98
N PHE A 144 -1.23 8.47 -2.81
CA PHE A 144 -1.26 7.07 -2.37
C PHE A 144 -2.69 6.52 -2.31
N PHE A 145 -3.61 7.25 -1.69
CA PHE A 145 -5.02 6.85 -1.58
C PHE A 145 -5.76 6.92 -2.92
N SER A 146 -5.36 7.81 -3.81
CA SER A 146 -5.88 7.88 -5.18
C SER A 146 -5.43 6.71 -6.04
N GLY A 147 -4.22 6.17 -5.77
CA GLY A 147 -3.61 5.07 -6.51
C GLY A 147 -3.23 5.46 -7.94
N ARG A 148 -2.88 4.46 -8.76
CA ARG A 148 -2.37 4.65 -10.12
C ARG A 148 -3.42 4.44 -11.23
N GLY A 149 -4.69 4.59 -10.94
CA GLY A 149 -5.74 4.57 -11.95
C GLY A 149 -5.72 3.33 -12.85
N GLN A 150 -5.50 3.51 -14.15
CA GLN A 150 -5.50 2.42 -15.14
C GLN A 150 -4.27 1.49 -15.00
N GLU A 151 -3.10 2.03 -14.66
CA GLU A 151 -1.88 1.24 -14.43
C GLU A 151 -2.07 0.23 -13.30
N GLY A 152 -2.65 0.67 -12.15
CA GLY A 152 -2.96 -0.23 -11.05
C GLY A 152 -3.97 -1.32 -11.40
N LYS A 153 -4.96 -1.01 -12.26
CA LYS A 153 -5.90 -2.01 -12.76
C LYS A 153 -5.23 -3.05 -13.66
N LEU A 154 -4.28 -2.64 -14.48
CA LEU A 154 -3.52 -3.55 -15.35
C LEU A 154 -2.62 -4.47 -14.51
N LEU A 155 -1.90 -3.91 -13.54
CA LEU A 155 -1.08 -4.69 -12.61
C LEU A 155 -1.92 -5.72 -11.85
N TRP A 156 -3.07 -5.32 -11.32
CA TRP A 156 -3.97 -6.24 -10.62
C TRP A 156 -4.49 -7.37 -11.51
N ARG A 157 -4.81 -7.08 -12.78
CA ARG A 157 -5.21 -8.12 -13.75
C ARG A 157 -4.07 -9.10 -14.04
N ALA A 158 -2.85 -8.59 -14.23
CA ALA A 158 -1.68 -9.44 -14.44
C ALA A 158 -1.41 -10.33 -13.21
N PHE A 159 -1.53 -9.78 -12.01
CA PHE A 159 -1.47 -10.55 -10.77
C PHE A 159 -2.54 -11.66 -10.73
N LEU A 160 -3.81 -11.35 -11.02
CA LEU A 160 -4.87 -12.37 -11.05
C LEU A 160 -4.58 -13.47 -12.04
N ALA A 161 -4.11 -13.14 -13.24
CA ALA A 161 -3.71 -14.13 -14.24
C ALA A 161 -2.55 -15.01 -13.73
N ALA A 162 -1.57 -14.43 -13.03
CA ALA A 162 -0.45 -15.17 -12.47
C ALA A 162 -0.87 -16.19 -11.41
N ILE A 163 -1.76 -15.82 -10.49
CA ILE A 163 -2.22 -16.74 -9.44
C ILE A 163 -3.11 -17.89 -9.95
N GLU A 164 -3.79 -17.71 -11.10
CA GLU A 164 -4.59 -18.78 -11.73
C GLU A 164 -3.74 -20.00 -12.15
N HIS A 165 -2.43 -19.79 -12.38
CA HIS A 165 -1.52 -20.86 -12.77
C HIS A 165 -1.01 -21.69 -11.58
N ILE A 166 -1.28 -21.26 -10.34
CA ILE A 166 -0.86 -21.98 -9.13
C ILE A 166 -1.98 -22.92 -8.68
N PRO A 167 -1.72 -24.24 -8.64
CA PRO A 167 -2.73 -25.19 -8.17
C PRO A 167 -3.10 -24.92 -6.69
N PRO A 168 -4.38 -24.81 -6.34
CA PRO A 168 -4.80 -24.39 -5.00
C PRO A 168 -4.34 -25.30 -3.84
N GLY A 169 -4.02 -26.54 -4.10
CA GLY A 169 -3.53 -27.51 -3.11
C GLY A 169 -2.02 -27.78 -3.18
N SER A 170 -1.26 -26.91 -3.86
CA SER A 170 0.20 -27.04 -3.98
C SER A 170 0.92 -26.37 -2.82
N GLU A 171 2.19 -26.75 -2.63
CA GLU A 171 3.11 -26.05 -1.70
C GLU A 171 3.27 -24.58 -2.06
N ASP A 172 3.29 -24.23 -3.34
CA ASP A 172 3.31 -22.83 -3.81
C ASP A 172 2.08 -22.04 -3.30
N ALA A 173 0.90 -22.68 -3.31
CA ALA A 173 -0.30 -22.03 -2.79
C ALA A 173 -0.22 -21.82 -1.27
N ASP A 174 0.35 -22.76 -0.54
CA ASP A 174 0.58 -22.63 0.91
C ASP A 174 1.59 -21.50 1.19
N GLN A 175 2.71 -21.45 0.46
CA GLN A 175 3.69 -20.37 0.57
C GLN A 175 3.09 -18.98 0.26
N ALA A 176 2.19 -18.88 -0.72
CA ALA A 176 1.50 -17.64 -1.02
C ALA A 176 0.59 -17.19 0.14
N VAL A 177 -0.15 -18.13 0.74
CA VAL A 177 -1.02 -17.84 1.90
C VAL A 177 -0.20 -17.42 3.11
N ASP A 178 0.86 -18.15 3.43
CA ASP A 178 1.74 -17.84 4.57
C ASP A 178 2.39 -16.46 4.42
N ALA A 179 2.89 -16.14 3.23
CA ALA A 179 3.46 -14.82 2.95
C ALA A 179 2.42 -13.70 3.02
N ALA A 180 1.18 -13.93 2.58
CA ALA A 180 0.10 -12.96 2.72
C ALA A 180 -0.21 -12.70 4.21
N GLN A 181 -0.32 -13.74 5.03
CA GLN A 181 -0.55 -13.61 6.46
C GLN A 181 0.62 -12.91 7.18
N ALA A 182 1.87 -13.26 6.85
CA ALA A 182 3.07 -12.59 7.38
C ALA A 182 3.12 -11.10 7.00
N THR A 183 2.74 -10.77 5.76
CA THR A 183 2.64 -9.37 5.31
C THR A 183 1.57 -8.62 6.10
N PHE A 184 0.38 -9.17 6.29
CA PHE A 184 -0.65 -8.57 7.14
C PHE A 184 -0.18 -8.38 8.58
N ALA A 185 0.51 -9.37 9.15
CA ALA A 185 1.05 -9.28 10.51
C ALA A 185 2.05 -8.11 10.66
N MET A 186 2.93 -7.92 9.66
CA MET A 186 3.85 -6.78 9.60
C MET A 186 3.09 -5.44 9.54
N PHE A 187 2.09 -5.32 8.66
CA PHE A 187 1.27 -4.10 8.55
C PHE A 187 0.51 -3.81 9.85
N ARG A 188 -0.08 -4.84 10.45
CA ARG A 188 -0.77 -4.70 11.73
C ARG A 188 0.16 -4.20 12.84
N ALA A 189 1.33 -4.82 12.99
CA ALA A 189 2.31 -4.40 13.99
C ALA A 189 2.70 -2.93 13.78
N GLY A 190 3.12 -2.54 12.57
CA GLY A 190 3.59 -1.19 12.32
C GLY A 190 2.51 -0.10 12.33
N LEU A 191 1.24 -0.42 12.02
CA LEU A 191 0.15 0.56 12.08
C LEU A 191 -0.43 0.75 13.48
N LEU A 192 -0.26 -0.23 14.37
CA LEU A 192 -0.70 -0.14 15.77
C LEU A 192 0.38 0.40 16.71
N GLU A 193 1.64 0.44 16.29
CA GLU A 193 2.70 1.11 17.02
C GLU A 193 2.55 2.63 16.96
N PRO A 194 3.02 3.37 17.97
CA PRO A 194 3.10 4.83 17.90
C PRO A 194 3.98 5.27 16.74
N ALA A 195 3.52 6.25 15.97
CA ALA A 195 4.36 6.86 14.94
C ALA A 195 5.59 7.55 15.56
N PRO A 196 6.73 7.63 14.85
CA PRO A 196 7.92 8.30 15.34
C PRO A 196 7.66 9.78 15.66
N GLU A 197 7.77 10.19 16.93
CA GLU A 197 7.40 11.52 17.42
C GLU A 197 8.18 12.67 16.75
N HIS A 198 9.41 12.42 16.32
CA HIS A 198 10.30 13.43 15.74
C HIS A 198 9.94 13.85 14.30
N LEU A 199 8.92 13.23 13.70
CA LEU A 199 8.45 13.55 12.34
C LEU A 199 7.19 14.42 12.31
N THR A 200 6.64 14.76 13.47
CA THR A 200 5.37 15.50 13.59
C THR A 200 5.47 16.99 13.25
N SER A 201 6.68 17.54 13.01
CA SER A 201 6.84 18.94 12.55
C SER A 201 6.53 19.03 11.04
N VAL A 202 5.25 18.98 10.71
CA VAL A 202 4.74 19.28 9.36
C VAL A 202 4.81 20.79 9.17
N ASP A 203 5.38 21.25 8.05
CA ASP A 203 5.29 22.65 7.65
C ASP A 203 3.86 22.95 7.16
N ALA A 204 2.97 23.28 8.12
CA ALA A 204 1.58 23.58 7.83
C ALA A 204 1.41 24.76 6.82
N SER A 205 2.43 25.56 6.60
CA SER A 205 2.40 26.67 5.63
C SER A 205 2.41 26.17 4.18
N LYS A 206 2.97 24.97 3.93
CA LYS A 206 2.94 24.32 2.61
C LYS A 206 1.61 23.62 2.34
N ALA A 207 0.98 23.05 3.36
CA ALA A 207 -0.33 22.42 3.27
C ALA A 207 -1.47 23.41 2.96
N ALA A 208 -1.29 24.70 3.28
CA ALA A 208 -2.28 25.76 3.06
C ALA A 208 -2.17 26.45 1.70
N ARG A 209 -1.34 25.99 0.76
CA ARG A 209 -1.26 26.58 -0.58
C ARG A 209 -2.46 26.12 -1.42
N PRO A 210 -3.39 27.03 -1.78
CA PRO A 210 -4.41 26.69 -2.78
C PRO A 210 -3.71 26.32 -4.09
N LEU A 211 -4.16 25.27 -4.76
CA LEU A 211 -3.71 24.84 -6.09
C LEU A 211 -4.08 25.90 -7.14
N THR A 212 -3.41 27.07 -7.11
CA THR A 212 -3.49 28.05 -8.17
C THR A 212 -2.36 27.84 -9.16
N ARG A 213 -2.50 26.81 -9.99
CA ARG A 213 -1.78 26.78 -11.27
C ARG A 213 -2.76 27.26 -12.33
N PRO A 214 -2.55 28.43 -12.97
CA PRO A 214 -3.43 28.85 -14.04
C PRO A 214 -3.33 27.84 -15.19
N LEU A 215 -4.47 27.34 -15.64
CA LEU A 215 -4.59 26.60 -16.90
C LEU A 215 -4.10 27.52 -18.01
N HIS A 216 -2.96 27.19 -18.65
CA HIS A 216 -2.58 27.82 -19.88
C HIS A 216 -3.65 27.51 -20.93
N PRO A 217 -4.25 28.50 -21.60
CA PRO A 217 -5.17 28.26 -22.68
C PRO A 217 -4.40 27.60 -23.85
N ILE A 218 -4.90 26.46 -24.29
CA ILE A 218 -4.49 25.87 -25.56
C ILE A 218 -4.87 26.86 -26.65
N ARG A 219 -3.88 27.43 -27.32
CA ARG A 219 -4.11 28.24 -28.54
C ARG A 219 -4.48 27.32 -29.69
N PRO A 220 -5.38 27.78 -30.58
CA PRO A 220 -5.90 27.03 -31.72
C PRO A 220 -4.86 26.73 -32.78
#